data_f0cde8d7ca86416db1670bf19e1adb7e
#
_entry.id   f0cde8d7ca86416db1670bf19e1adb7e
#
_cell.length_a   1.000
_cell.length_b   1.000
_cell.length_c   1.000
_cell.angle_alpha   90.00
_cell.angle_beta   90.00
_cell.angle_gamma   90.00
#
_symmetry.space_group_name_H-M   'P 1'
#
loop_
_entity.id
_entity.type
_entity.pdbx_description
1 polymer ?
#
loop_
_entity_poly.entity_id
_entity_poly.type
_entity_poly.pdbx_seq_one_letter_code
_entity_poly.pdbx_strand_id
1 'polypeptide(L)'
;MFGPVRVTAATPIGGYAEPRPALIAVAHGSRDPRSAATMSAVVADIAAARPDIDVRLAFLDLNAPSVEQVVNAVAAQGHTHAVVAPLLLGSAYHARVDLPGLLAAARAAHPQLVLTQAGVLGPDPRLITTLRDRTLAALAPAVWPRHGETVGVVVAAVGAASAAANAQTSEVARRLAAMTGWLTEVCFATTEPSVTQAISHLRTRAAEEVLVAPWFLAPGLLTDRLVAAAPDVVHAQVIGPDTALTEIVWDRYDTALTGALSLSA
;
A
#
# COMPACT_ATOMS: atom_id res chain seq x y z
N MET A 1 -19.58 12.30 -73.48
CA MET A 1 -18.33 12.76 -72.80
C MET A 1 -18.60 12.78 -71.29
N PHE A 2 -18.26 11.69 -70.59
CA PHE A 2 -18.47 11.58 -69.15
C PHE A 2 -17.15 11.90 -68.47
N GLY A 3 -17.17 12.92 -67.59
CA GLY A 3 -16.02 13.34 -66.83
C GLY A 3 -15.80 12.39 -65.62
N PRO A 4 -14.52 12.27 -65.11
CA PRO A 4 -14.21 11.34 -64.02
C PRO A 4 -14.77 11.83 -62.68
N VAL A 5 -15.46 10.92 -61.99
CA VAL A 5 -15.91 11.09 -60.60
C VAL A 5 -14.67 11.10 -59.69
N ARG A 6 -14.41 12.21 -59.00
CA ARG A 6 -13.41 12.26 -57.91
C ARG A 6 -13.98 11.56 -56.69
N VAL A 7 -13.39 10.42 -56.33
CA VAL A 7 -13.57 9.81 -55.05
C VAL A 7 -12.74 10.60 -54.04
N THR A 8 -13.38 11.40 -53.21
CA THR A 8 -12.72 12.01 -52.03
C THR A 8 -12.46 10.92 -51.01
N ALA A 9 -11.19 10.66 -50.72
CA ALA A 9 -10.78 9.79 -49.65
C ALA A 9 -11.32 10.37 -48.33
N ALA A 10 -12.11 9.58 -47.60
CA ALA A 10 -12.55 9.93 -46.26
C ALA A 10 -11.32 10.08 -45.35
N THR A 11 -11.20 11.26 -44.75
CA THR A 11 -10.21 11.51 -43.68
C THR A 11 -10.48 10.51 -42.57
N PRO A 12 -9.48 9.79 -42.03
CA PRO A 12 -9.70 8.92 -40.87
C PRO A 12 -10.14 9.80 -39.69
N ILE A 13 -11.34 9.58 -39.22
CA ILE A 13 -11.88 10.16 -38.00
C ILE A 13 -10.92 9.76 -36.88
N GLY A 14 -10.48 10.75 -36.11
CA GLY A 14 -9.45 10.64 -35.07
C GLY A 14 -9.55 9.35 -34.28
N GLY A 15 -8.40 8.67 -34.13
CA GLY A 15 -8.31 7.45 -33.38
C GLY A 15 -8.83 7.69 -31.96
N TYR A 16 -9.90 7.01 -31.59
CA TYR A 16 -10.30 6.86 -30.20
C TYR A 16 -9.12 6.15 -29.54
N ALA A 17 -8.33 6.89 -28.73
CA ALA A 17 -7.38 6.26 -27.85
C ALA A 17 -8.19 5.24 -27.01
N GLU A 18 -7.78 3.98 -27.06
CA GLU A 18 -8.41 2.97 -26.19
C GLU A 18 -8.43 3.47 -24.75
N PRO A 19 -9.55 3.37 -24.03
CA PRO A 19 -9.61 3.83 -22.67
C PRO A 19 -8.52 3.11 -21.87
N ARG A 20 -7.77 3.88 -21.09
CA ARG A 20 -6.72 3.31 -20.24
C ARG A 20 -7.32 2.27 -19.30
N PRO A 21 -6.58 1.19 -18.97
CA PRO A 21 -7.04 0.20 -18.03
C PRO A 21 -7.47 0.82 -16.70
N ALA A 22 -8.58 0.35 -16.12
CA ALA A 22 -9.01 0.79 -14.80
C ALA A 22 -7.99 0.34 -13.72
N LEU A 23 -7.90 1.09 -12.62
CA LEU A 23 -7.12 0.71 -11.45
C LEU A 23 -8.06 0.26 -10.31
N ILE A 24 -7.92 -0.98 -9.87
CA ILE A 24 -8.60 -1.51 -8.69
C ILE A 24 -7.58 -1.58 -7.55
N ALA A 25 -7.63 -0.63 -6.64
CA ALA A 25 -6.80 -0.57 -5.45
C ALA A 25 -7.42 -1.47 -4.36
N VAL A 26 -6.71 -2.51 -3.93
CA VAL A 26 -7.25 -3.54 -3.04
C VAL A 26 -6.62 -3.45 -1.67
N ALA A 27 -7.40 -3.03 -0.66
CA ALA A 27 -7.02 -3.03 0.74
C ALA A 27 -7.43 -4.34 1.42
N HIS A 28 -6.81 -4.67 2.57
CA HIS A 28 -7.16 -5.88 3.32
C HIS A 28 -8.61 -5.83 3.83
N GLY A 29 -9.00 -4.70 4.41
CA GLY A 29 -10.22 -4.54 5.18
C GLY A 29 -9.99 -4.66 6.69
N SER A 30 -10.92 -4.14 7.48
CA SER A 30 -10.86 -4.11 8.94
C SER A 30 -12.25 -3.92 9.54
N ARG A 31 -12.47 -4.44 10.75
CA ARG A 31 -13.67 -4.11 11.54
C ARG A 31 -13.64 -2.70 12.11
N ASP A 32 -12.50 -2.04 12.11
CA ASP A 32 -12.37 -0.65 12.54
C ASP A 32 -12.68 0.31 11.39
N PRO A 33 -13.69 1.18 11.52
CA PRO A 33 -14.10 2.09 10.45
C PRO A 33 -13.02 3.10 10.08
N ARG A 34 -12.09 3.43 10.98
CA ARG A 34 -10.97 4.34 10.69
C ARG A 34 -10.08 3.80 9.59
N SER A 35 -9.92 2.46 9.53
CA SER A 35 -9.12 1.81 8.49
C SER A 35 -9.74 2.02 7.11
N ALA A 36 -11.04 1.76 6.95
CA ALA A 36 -11.73 1.96 5.68
C ALA A 36 -11.74 3.44 5.26
N ALA A 37 -11.95 4.37 6.20
CA ALA A 37 -11.91 5.81 5.94
C ALA A 37 -10.51 6.25 5.46
N THR A 38 -9.45 5.75 6.09
CA THR A 38 -8.06 6.04 5.69
C THR A 38 -7.79 5.51 4.27
N MET A 39 -8.21 4.27 3.96
CA MET A 39 -8.01 3.70 2.62
C MET A 39 -8.82 4.46 1.56
N SER A 40 -10.02 4.93 1.89
CA SER A 40 -10.80 5.79 1.00
C SER A 40 -10.08 7.11 0.69
N ALA A 41 -9.47 7.74 1.68
CA ALA A 41 -8.66 8.95 1.49
C ALA A 41 -7.43 8.67 0.61
N VAL A 42 -6.70 7.59 0.86
CA VAL A 42 -5.57 7.15 0.02
C VAL A 42 -5.99 6.96 -1.43
N VAL A 43 -7.11 6.29 -1.68
CA VAL A 43 -7.59 6.04 -3.05
C VAL A 43 -8.09 7.32 -3.71
N ALA A 44 -8.64 8.26 -2.96
CA ALA A 44 -9.00 9.58 -3.48
C ALA A 44 -7.77 10.37 -3.96
N ASP A 45 -6.65 10.34 -3.22
CA ASP A 45 -5.38 10.97 -3.63
C ASP A 45 -4.80 10.29 -4.89
N ILE A 46 -4.88 8.96 -4.95
CA ILE A 46 -4.46 8.20 -6.14
C ILE A 46 -5.29 8.61 -7.36
N ALA A 47 -6.61 8.68 -7.24
CA ALA A 47 -7.50 9.09 -8.32
C ALA A 47 -7.27 10.54 -8.75
N ALA A 48 -7.05 11.45 -7.80
CA ALA A 48 -6.77 12.85 -8.08
C ALA A 48 -5.46 13.05 -8.88
N ALA A 49 -4.46 12.18 -8.70
CA ALA A 49 -3.18 12.26 -9.40
C ALA A 49 -3.28 11.89 -10.89
N ARG A 50 -4.23 11.02 -11.27
CA ARG A 50 -4.51 10.64 -12.68
C ARG A 50 -6.02 10.58 -12.94
N PRO A 51 -6.68 11.74 -13.15
CA PRO A 51 -8.15 11.83 -13.29
C PRO A 51 -8.69 11.20 -14.58
N ASP A 52 -7.83 10.85 -15.51
CA ASP A 52 -8.14 10.15 -16.76
C ASP A 52 -8.25 8.63 -16.61
N ILE A 53 -7.98 8.09 -15.42
CA ILE A 53 -8.05 6.67 -15.12
C ILE A 53 -9.19 6.42 -14.12
N ASP A 54 -10.03 5.41 -14.38
CA ASP A 54 -11.05 4.96 -13.42
C ASP A 54 -10.34 4.22 -12.26
N VAL A 55 -10.35 4.83 -11.07
CA VAL A 55 -9.71 4.30 -9.87
C VAL A 55 -10.77 3.89 -8.86
N ARG A 56 -10.70 2.65 -8.39
CA ARG A 56 -11.68 2.08 -7.45
C ARG A 56 -11.03 1.41 -6.28
N LEU A 57 -11.62 1.60 -5.09
CA LEU A 57 -11.26 0.87 -3.88
C LEU A 57 -12.05 -0.44 -3.80
N ALA A 58 -11.36 -1.52 -3.46
CA ALA A 58 -11.94 -2.79 -3.09
C ALA A 58 -11.29 -3.33 -1.81
N PHE A 59 -11.99 -4.24 -1.12
CA PHE A 59 -11.47 -4.89 0.07
C PHE A 59 -11.42 -6.41 -0.12
N LEU A 60 -10.38 -7.04 0.44
CA LEU A 60 -10.25 -8.49 0.46
C LEU A 60 -11.29 -9.14 1.36
N ASP A 61 -11.54 -8.51 2.52
CA ASP A 61 -12.42 -9.02 3.56
C ASP A 61 -12.99 -7.89 4.42
N LEU A 62 -13.99 -8.18 5.26
CA LEU A 62 -14.55 -7.34 6.33
C LEU A 62 -15.25 -6.04 5.92
N ASN A 63 -15.00 -5.51 4.74
CA ASN A 63 -15.58 -4.25 4.25
C ASN A 63 -16.15 -4.41 2.84
N ALA A 64 -17.09 -3.52 2.51
CA ALA A 64 -17.59 -3.35 1.15
C ALA A 64 -16.95 -2.09 0.49
N PRO A 65 -16.82 -2.08 -0.84
CA PRO A 65 -17.14 -3.17 -1.76
C PRO A 65 -16.05 -4.26 -1.78
N SER A 66 -16.45 -5.51 -1.99
CA SER A 66 -15.51 -6.62 -2.19
C SER A 66 -14.80 -6.53 -3.54
N VAL A 67 -13.69 -7.28 -3.70
CA VAL A 67 -12.99 -7.39 -4.99
C VAL A 67 -13.93 -7.84 -6.10
N GLU A 68 -14.79 -8.84 -5.84
CA GLU A 68 -15.77 -9.33 -6.80
C GLU A 68 -16.76 -8.25 -7.22
N GLN A 69 -17.34 -7.49 -6.26
CA GLN A 69 -18.27 -6.42 -6.55
C GLN A 69 -17.67 -5.33 -7.42
N VAL A 70 -16.40 -4.97 -7.16
CA VAL A 70 -15.70 -3.93 -7.95
C VAL A 70 -15.37 -4.45 -9.35
N VAL A 71 -14.89 -5.70 -9.49
CA VAL A 71 -14.63 -6.29 -10.81
C VAL A 71 -15.91 -6.38 -11.64
N ASN A 72 -17.03 -6.81 -11.04
CA ASN A 72 -18.34 -6.82 -11.72
C ASN A 72 -18.75 -5.45 -12.21
N ALA A 73 -18.56 -4.39 -11.41
CA ALA A 73 -18.88 -3.03 -11.78
C ALA A 73 -17.98 -2.49 -12.91
N VAL A 74 -16.67 -2.79 -12.89
CA VAL A 74 -15.71 -2.44 -13.94
C VAL A 74 -16.08 -3.14 -15.26
N ALA A 75 -16.38 -4.44 -15.22
CA ALA A 75 -16.84 -5.18 -16.39
C ALA A 75 -18.15 -4.64 -16.97
N ALA A 76 -19.15 -4.34 -16.12
CA ALA A 76 -20.44 -3.79 -16.52
C ALA A 76 -20.33 -2.40 -17.18
N GLN A 77 -19.26 -1.64 -16.90
CA GLN A 77 -18.97 -0.35 -17.53
C GLN A 77 -18.22 -0.47 -18.85
N GLY A 78 -17.94 -1.70 -19.30
CA GLY A 78 -17.33 -1.95 -20.60
C GLY A 78 -15.80 -1.86 -20.60
N HIS A 79 -15.13 -1.84 -19.44
CA HIS A 79 -13.69 -1.95 -19.41
C HIS A 79 -13.25 -3.34 -19.92
N THR A 80 -12.22 -3.35 -20.76
CA THR A 80 -11.61 -4.58 -21.29
C THR A 80 -10.36 -4.98 -20.53
N HIS A 81 -9.78 -4.06 -19.74
CA HIS A 81 -8.59 -4.30 -18.94
C HIS A 81 -8.65 -3.52 -17.62
N ALA A 82 -8.24 -4.16 -16.53
CA ALA A 82 -8.02 -3.51 -15.24
C ALA A 82 -6.74 -4.04 -14.58
N VAL A 83 -5.98 -3.11 -13.96
CA VAL A 83 -4.85 -3.42 -13.09
C VAL A 83 -5.33 -3.48 -11.65
N VAL A 84 -5.02 -4.57 -10.97
CA VAL A 84 -5.37 -4.79 -9.57
C VAL A 84 -4.14 -4.57 -8.71
N ALA A 85 -4.09 -3.47 -7.98
CA ALA A 85 -2.96 -3.07 -7.14
C ALA A 85 -3.26 -3.35 -5.66
N PRO A 86 -2.55 -4.31 -5.02
CA PRO A 86 -2.73 -4.59 -3.60
C PRO A 86 -2.09 -3.48 -2.76
N LEU A 87 -2.89 -2.79 -1.95
CA LEU A 87 -2.43 -1.83 -0.95
C LEU A 87 -1.94 -2.59 0.30
N LEU A 88 -0.84 -3.33 0.13
CA LEU A 88 -0.25 -4.20 1.16
C LEU A 88 1.24 -3.90 1.31
N LEU A 89 1.71 -3.78 2.56
CA LEU A 89 3.12 -3.49 2.89
C LEU A 89 4.03 -4.71 2.79
N GLY A 90 3.48 -5.90 2.61
CA GLY A 90 4.25 -7.14 2.49
C GLY A 90 3.58 -8.14 1.55
N SER A 91 4.37 -9.05 1.00
CA SER A 91 3.92 -10.11 0.11
C SER A 91 3.49 -11.38 0.88
N ALA A 92 2.76 -11.20 2.01
CA ALA A 92 2.27 -12.31 2.83
C ALA A 92 1.13 -13.07 2.12
N TYR A 93 0.49 -13.99 2.84
CA TYR A 93 -0.51 -14.92 2.32
C TYR A 93 -1.60 -14.23 1.45
N HIS A 94 -2.12 -13.10 1.90
CA HIS A 94 -3.20 -12.37 1.20
C HIS A 94 -2.82 -11.91 -0.21
N ALA A 95 -1.56 -11.48 -0.41
CA ALA A 95 -1.10 -11.03 -1.74
C ALA A 95 -0.75 -12.22 -2.67
N ARG A 96 -0.34 -13.38 -2.11
CA ARG A 96 0.16 -14.52 -2.87
C ARG A 96 -0.87 -15.61 -3.11
N VAL A 97 -1.89 -15.72 -2.27
CA VAL A 97 -2.87 -16.80 -2.30
C VAL A 97 -4.29 -16.27 -2.44
N ASP A 98 -4.73 -15.41 -1.52
CA ASP A 98 -6.12 -14.97 -1.48
C ASP A 98 -6.49 -14.12 -2.70
N LEU A 99 -5.74 -13.06 -2.96
CA LEU A 99 -6.02 -12.17 -4.10
C LEU A 99 -5.91 -12.91 -5.45
N PRO A 100 -4.86 -13.71 -5.76
CA PRO A 100 -4.84 -14.52 -6.98
C PRO A 100 -6.03 -15.45 -7.13
N GLY A 101 -6.49 -16.07 -6.04
CA GLY A 101 -7.69 -16.93 -6.03
C GLY A 101 -8.96 -16.17 -6.41
N LEU A 102 -9.18 -14.99 -5.80
CA LEU A 102 -10.30 -14.11 -6.14
C LEU A 102 -10.25 -13.65 -7.60
N LEU A 103 -9.05 -13.30 -8.09
CA LEU A 103 -8.89 -12.87 -9.48
C LEU A 103 -9.07 -14.02 -10.47
N ALA A 104 -8.72 -15.25 -10.11
CA ALA A 104 -8.99 -16.42 -10.95
C ALA A 104 -10.50 -16.67 -11.12
N ALA A 105 -11.27 -16.57 -10.02
CA ALA A 105 -12.73 -16.66 -10.06
C ALA A 105 -13.34 -15.51 -10.88
N ALA A 106 -12.85 -14.28 -10.71
CA ALA A 106 -13.32 -13.11 -11.44
C ALA A 106 -13.03 -13.22 -12.96
N ARG A 107 -11.86 -13.73 -13.36
CA ARG A 107 -11.54 -13.99 -14.77
C ARG A 107 -12.47 -15.02 -15.40
N ALA A 108 -12.84 -16.06 -14.64
CA ALA A 108 -13.80 -17.06 -15.13
C ALA A 108 -15.21 -16.45 -15.33
N ALA A 109 -15.63 -15.53 -14.47
CA ALA A 109 -16.91 -14.84 -14.58
C ALA A 109 -16.92 -13.77 -15.70
N HIS A 110 -15.78 -13.15 -15.99
CA HIS A 110 -15.65 -12.05 -16.96
C HIS A 110 -14.53 -12.32 -17.97
N PRO A 111 -14.68 -13.27 -18.92
CA PRO A 111 -13.62 -13.65 -19.86
C PRO A 111 -13.21 -12.53 -20.82
N GLN A 112 -14.02 -11.47 -20.95
CA GLN A 112 -13.73 -10.29 -21.75
C GLN A 112 -12.85 -9.26 -21.02
N LEU A 113 -12.73 -9.36 -19.69
CA LEU A 113 -11.96 -8.42 -18.85
C LEU A 113 -10.61 -9.02 -18.51
N VAL A 114 -9.55 -8.43 -19.05
CA VAL A 114 -8.18 -8.78 -18.65
C VAL A 114 -7.89 -8.17 -17.27
N LEU A 115 -7.54 -9.01 -16.30
CA LEU A 115 -7.15 -8.59 -14.95
C LEU A 115 -5.64 -8.83 -14.77
N THR A 116 -4.87 -7.76 -14.60
CA THR A 116 -3.42 -7.84 -14.33
C THR A 116 -3.16 -7.48 -12.87
N GLN A 117 -2.57 -8.37 -12.09
CA GLN A 117 -2.20 -8.08 -10.72
C GLN A 117 -0.85 -7.37 -10.67
N ALA A 118 -0.81 -6.20 -10.03
CA ALA A 118 0.42 -5.47 -9.75
C ALA A 118 1.15 -6.00 -8.51
N GLY A 119 2.40 -5.59 -8.33
CA GLY A 119 3.17 -5.89 -7.13
C GLY A 119 2.65 -5.17 -5.87
N VAL A 120 3.01 -5.69 -4.70
CA VAL A 120 2.74 -5.03 -3.41
C VAL A 120 3.52 -3.73 -3.25
N LEU A 121 3.13 -2.90 -2.28
CA LEU A 121 3.75 -1.59 -2.04
C LEU A 121 5.14 -1.67 -1.43
N GLY A 122 5.31 -2.49 -0.40
CA GLY A 122 6.51 -2.46 0.41
C GLY A 122 7.45 -3.65 0.26
N PRO A 123 8.67 -3.52 0.81
CA PRO A 123 9.25 -2.34 1.48
C PRO A 123 9.91 -1.36 0.47
N ASP A 124 9.13 -0.42 -0.06
CA ASP A 124 9.65 0.64 -0.94
C ASP A 124 10.41 1.69 -0.11
N PRO A 125 11.59 2.18 -0.55
CA PRO A 125 12.37 3.19 0.18
C PRO A 125 11.59 4.47 0.52
N ARG A 126 10.67 4.88 -0.34
CA ARG A 126 9.81 6.07 -0.13
C ARG A 126 8.92 5.91 1.10
N LEU A 127 8.35 4.71 1.33
CA LEU A 127 7.54 4.45 2.52
C LEU A 127 8.39 4.42 3.79
N ILE A 128 9.68 4.02 3.70
CA ILE A 128 10.59 4.09 4.84
C ILE A 128 10.91 5.56 5.16
N THR A 129 11.04 6.41 4.14
CA THR A 129 11.16 7.87 4.32
C THR A 129 9.91 8.45 4.98
N THR A 130 8.71 8.08 4.53
CA THR A 130 7.46 8.47 5.19
C THR A 130 7.42 8.03 6.66
N LEU A 131 7.82 6.77 6.95
CA LEU A 131 7.89 6.28 8.34
C LEU A 131 8.84 7.13 9.20
N ARG A 132 10.04 7.47 8.67
CA ARG A 132 10.97 8.41 9.32
C ARG A 132 10.30 9.75 9.62
N ASP A 133 9.62 10.33 8.63
CA ASP A 133 9.02 11.67 8.75
C ASP A 133 7.85 11.68 9.75
N ARG A 134 7.03 10.60 9.80
CA ARG A 134 6.02 10.40 10.84
C ARG A 134 6.65 10.30 12.23
N THR A 135 7.79 9.61 12.34
CA THR A 135 8.54 9.47 13.59
C THR A 135 9.11 10.82 14.04
N LEU A 136 9.73 11.57 13.12
CA LEU A 136 10.24 12.93 13.40
C LEU A 136 9.12 13.89 13.83
N ALA A 137 7.96 13.82 13.16
CA ALA A 137 6.81 14.65 13.52
C ALA A 137 6.27 14.33 14.92
N ALA A 138 6.37 13.09 15.38
CA ALA A 138 5.99 12.69 16.73
C ALA A 138 6.98 13.15 17.79
N LEU A 139 8.25 13.36 17.45
CA LEU A 139 9.29 13.91 18.33
C LEU A 139 9.16 15.44 18.55
N ALA A 140 8.38 16.16 17.74
CA ALA A 140 8.30 17.63 17.79
C ALA A 140 7.35 18.14 18.88
N PRO A 141 7.53 19.33 19.43
CA PRO A 141 8.74 20.09 19.78
C PRO A 141 9.13 19.99 21.27
N ALA A 142 8.40 19.19 22.09
CA ALA A 142 8.65 19.07 23.53
C ALA A 142 9.69 17.98 23.89
N VAL A 143 9.97 17.10 22.97
CA VAL A 143 10.79 15.88 23.17
C VAL A 143 11.91 15.78 22.12
N TRP A 144 12.33 16.90 21.50
CA TRP A 144 13.49 16.84 20.60
C TRP A 144 14.70 16.36 21.40
N PRO A 145 15.37 15.27 20.98
CA PRO A 145 16.53 14.75 21.71
C PRO A 145 17.55 15.87 21.90
N ARG A 146 18.01 16.05 23.14
CA ARG A 146 19.10 16.97 23.41
C ARG A 146 20.33 16.55 22.65
N HIS A 147 21.24 17.46 22.40
CA HIS A 147 22.45 17.16 21.65
C HIS A 147 23.20 15.98 22.31
N GLY A 148 23.27 14.84 21.59
CA GLY A 148 23.93 13.62 22.05
C GLY A 148 23.00 12.52 22.61
N GLU A 149 21.70 12.77 22.77
CA GLU A 149 20.75 11.75 23.23
C GLU A 149 20.50 10.68 22.13
N THR A 150 20.52 9.41 22.54
CA THR A 150 20.33 8.26 21.65
C THR A 150 18.85 7.94 21.50
N VAL A 151 18.34 8.10 20.29
CA VAL A 151 16.94 7.77 19.96
C VAL A 151 16.80 6.29 19.63
N GLY A 152 15.84 5.64 20.27
CA GLY A 152 15.41 4.28 19.98
C GLY A 152 14.04 4.28 19.26
N VAL A 153 13.91 3.54 18.19
CA VAL A 153 12.64 3.43 17.43
C VAL A 153 12.23 1.97 17.28
N VAL A 154 11.06 1.64 17.79
CA VAL A 154 10.42 0.35 17.59
C VAL A 154 9.58 0.41 16.31
N VAL A 155 9.99 -0.27 15.25
CA VAL A 155 9.18 -0.45 14.05
C VAL A 155 8.14 -1.54 14.33
N ALA A 156 6.89 -1.14 14.48
CA ALA A 156 5.80 -2.02 14.86
C ALA A 156 4.99 -2.44 13.63
N ALA A 157 4.80 -3.75 13.43
CA ALA A 157 4.03 -4.30 12.32
C ALA A 157 2.97 -5.33 12.79
N VAL A 158 2.17 -5.83 11.85
CA VAL A 158 1.16 -6.85 12.16
C VAL A 158 1.80 -8.11 12.71
N GLY A 159 2.81 -8.62 12.04
CA GLY A 159 3.37 -9.95 12.27
C GLY A 159 2.70 -11.02 11.43
N ALA A 160 3.44 -12.06 11.12
CA ALA A 160 2.98 -13.21 10.33
C ALA A 160 3.51 -14.51 10.93
N ALA A 161 2.84 -15.63 10.66
CA ALA A 161 3.35 -16.96 11.00
C ALA A 161 4.63 -17.32 10.23
N SER A 162 4.87 -16.68 9.08
CA SER A 162 6.06 -16.91 8.25
C SER A 162 7.24 -16.06 8.74
N ALA A 163 8.33 -16.72 9.15
CA ALA A 163 9.58 -16.06 9.52
C ALA A 163 10.14 -15.20 8.37
N ALA A 164 9.99 -15.63 7.12
CA ALA A 164 10.42 -14.88 5.95
C ALA A 164 9.64 -13.56 5.77
N ALA A 165 8.34 -13.54 6.06
CA ALA A 165 7.53 -12.33 6.03
C ALA A 165 7.95 -11.37 7.17
N ASN A 166 8.21 -11.86 8.36
CA ASN A 166 8.69 -11.05 9.49
C ASN A 166 10.11 -10.49 9.23
N ALA A 167 10.97 -11.25 8.54
CA ALA A 167 12.30 -10.78 8.13
C ALA A 167 12.24 -9.56 7.18
N GLN A 168 11.21 -9.44 6.34
CA GLN A 168 11.00 -8.24 5.51
C GLN A 168 10.76 -6.99 6.36
N THR A 169 10.02 -7.12 7.46
CA THR A 169 9.83 -6.00 8.41
C THR A 169 11.13 -5.64 9.13
N SER A 170 11.94 -6.64 9.48
CA SER A 170 13.28 -6.40 10.06
C SER A 170 14.20 -5.64 9.10
N GLU A 171 14.04 -5.84 7.79
CA GLU A 171 14.76 -5.05 6.78
C GLU A 171 14.32 -3.58 6.78
N VAL A 172 13.03 -3.29 6.99
CA VAL A 172 12.53 -1.90 7.14
C VAL A 172 13.22 -1.21 8.33
N ALA A 173 13.28 -1.86 9.49
CA ALA A 173 13.95 -1.33 10.67
C ALA A 173 15.44 -1.07 10.43
N ARG A 174 16.16 -2.02 9.77
CA ARG A 174 17.58 -1.84 9.42
C ARG A 174 17.80 -0.66 8.48
N ARG A 175 16.96 -0.48 7.46
CA ARG A 175 17.06 0.65 6.54
C ARG A 175 16.74 1.97 7.22
N LEU A 176 15.76 1.99 8.12
CA LEU A 176 15.47 3.17 8.93
C LEU A 176 16.67 3.55 9.80
N ALA A 177 17.30 2.59 10.48
CA ALA A 177 18.54 2.80 11.24
C ALA A 177 19.67 3.36 10.38
N ALA A 178 19.91 2.78 9.21
CA ALA A 178 20.95 3.24 8.27
C ALA A 178 20.69 4.67 7.77
N MET A 179 19.42 5.07 7.61
CA MET A 179 19.03 6.40 7.16
C MET A 179 19.16 7.47 8.26
N THR A 180 18.96 7.11 9.52
CA THR A 180 18.77 8.08 10.62
C THR A 180 19.86 8.05 11.68
N GLY A 181 20.59 6.94 11.79
CA GLY A 181 21.49 6.66 12.91
C GLY A 181 20.77 6.24 14.21
N TRP A 182 19.45 6.10 14.21
CA TRP A 182 18.68 5.65 15.37
C TRP A 182 18.95 4.20 15.71
N LEU A 183 18.84 3.84 16.99
CA LEU A 183 18.73 2.45 17.38
C LEU A 183 17.34 1.95 16.98
N THR A 184 17.27 0.85 16.24
CA THR A 184 15.97 0.31 15.83
C THR A 184 15.79 -1.12 16.30
N GLU A 185 14.56 -1.46 16.64
CA GLU A 185 14.06 -2.80 16.91
C GLU A 185 12.73 -3.03 16.20
N VAL A 186 12.36 -4.29 16.03
CA VAL A 186 11.08 -4.67 15.44
C VAL A 186 10.18 -5.28 16.51
N CYS A 187 8.90 -4.97 16.45
CA CYS A 187 7.87 -5.70 17.20
C CYS A 187 6.67 -6.04 16.32
N PHE A 188 5.87 -6.99 16.79
CA PHE A 188 4.67 -7.41 16.09
C PHE A 188 3.44 -7.34 17.01
N ALA A 189 2.30 -6.92 16.45
CA ALA A 189 1.04 -6.81 17.19
C ALA A 189 0.38 -8.18 17.45
N THR A 190 0.76 -9.22 16.69
CA THR A 190 0.12 -10.56 16.74
C THR A 190 1.07 -11.70 17.10
N THR A 191 2.37 -11.45 17.16
CA THR A 191 3.40 -12.44 17.49
C THR A 191 4.60 -11.78 18.17
N GLU A 192 5.61 -12.55 18.56
CA GLU A 192 6.84 -12.05 19.17
C GLU A 192 7.86 -11.55 18.14
N PRO A 193 8.75 -10.60 18.52
CA PRO A 193 8.78 -9.91 19.82
C PRO A 193 7.64 -8.92 20.01
N SER A 194 7.14 -8.78 21.23
CA SER A 194 6.14 -7.81 21.60
C SER A 194 6.72 -6.38 21.66
N VAL A 195 5.84 -5.36 21.69
CA VAL A 195 6.29 -3.96 21.78
C VAL A 195 7.06 -3.68 23.07
N THR A 196 6.65 -4.29 24.18
CA THR A 196 7.33 -4.12 25.49
C THR A 196 8.71 -4.76 25.51
N GLN A 197 8.89 -5.91 24.87
CA GLN A 197 10.22 -6.55 24.71
C GLN A 197 11.14 -5.69 23.85
N ALA A 198 10.67 -5.18 22.72
CA ALA A 198 11.45 -4.32 21.84
C ALA A 198 11.88 -3.03 22.53
N ILE A 199 10.98 -2.38 23.28
CA ILE A 199 11.30 -1.19 24.11
C ILE A 199 12.36 -1.53 25.17
N SER A 200 12.19 -2.64 25.91
CA SER A 200 13.18 -3.07 26.90
C SER A 200 14.54 -3.30 26.27
N HIS A 201 14.59 -3.94 25.10
CA HIS A 201 15.84 -4.18 24.39
C HIS A 201 16.53 -2.87 23.95
N LEU A 202 15.78 -1.89 23.43
CA LEU A 202 16.34 -0.57 23.10
C LEU A 202 16.92 0.15 24.33
N ARG A 203 16.21 0.08 25.48
CA ARG A 203 16.68 0.67 26.74
C ARG A 203 17.97 0.00 27.25
N THR A 204 18.13 -1.32 27.09
CA THR A 204 19.40 -2.01 27.43
C THR A 204 20.55 -1.60 26.51
N ARG A 205 20.25 -1.08 25.32
CA ARG A 205 21.23 -0.52 24.36
C ARG A 205 21.44 1.00 24.54
N ALA A 206 21.08 1.52 25.72
CA ALA A 206 21.20 2.92 26.10
C ALA A 206 20.41 3.89 25.22
N ALA A 207 19.26 3.47 24.67
CA ALA A 207 18.29 4.43 24.10
C ALA A 207 17.68 5.24 25.25
N GLU A 208 17.84 6.56 25.19
CA GLU A 208 17.34 7.51 26.19
C GLU A 208 15.88 7.86 25.91
N GLU A 209 15.58 8.13 24.63
CA GLU A 209 14.22 8.33 24.14
C GLU A 209 13.78 7.16 23.28
N VAL A 210 12.59 6.60 23.53
CA VAL A 210 12.05 5.48 22.75
C VAL A 210 10.69 5.84 22.20
N LEU A 211 10.50 5.59 20.89
CA LEU A 211 9.23 5.78 20.18
C LEU A 211 8.80 4.50 19.48
N VAL A 212 7.50 4.39 19.23
CA VAL A 212 6.93 3.35 18.37
C VAL A 212 6.54 3.97 17.02
N ALA A 213 7.08 3.43 15.95
CA ALA A 213 6.81 3.82 14.57
C ALA A 213 5.98 2.71 13.88
N PRO A 214 4.65 2.90 13.70
CA PRO A 214 3.79 1.89 13.12
C PRO A 214 4.03 1.71 11.62
N TRP A 215 4.49 0.54 11.20
CA TRP A 215 4.54 0.09 9.82
C TRP A 215 3.17 -0.44 9.39
N PHE A 216 2.19 0.49 9.33
CA PHE A 216 0.79 0.26 9.01
C PHE A 216 0.31 1.35 8.04
N LEU A 217 -0.55 0.98 7.09
CA LEU A 217 -1.17 1.96 6.19
C LEU A 217 -2.28 2.76 6.87
N ALA A 218 -2.98 2.16 7.81
CA ALA A 218 -4.14 2.76 8.47
C ALA A 218 -4.17 2.44 9.96
N PRO A 219 -4.79 3.28 10.81
CA PRO A 219 -5.06 2.98 12.19
C PRO A 219 -6.13 1.89 12.33
N GLY A 220 -6.16 1.23 13.48
CA GLY A 220 -7.17 0.23 13.79
C GLY A 220 -6.86 -0.53 15.07
N LEU A 221 -7.59 -1.62 15.30
CA LEU A 221 -7.50 -2.41 16.55
C LEU A 221 -6.08 -2.86 16.90
N LEU A 222 -5.22 -3.12 15.89
CA LEU A 222 -3.84 -3.55 16.15
C LEU A 222 -2.95 -2.39 16.58
N THR A 223 -3.11 -1.20 15.98
CA THR A 223 -2.39 0.00 16.43
C THR A 223 -2.83 0.42 17.83
N ASP A 224 -4.14 0.31 18.15
CA ASP A 224 -4.65 0.60 19.48
C ASP A 224 -4.10 -0.39 20.52
N ARG A 225 -3.96 -1.67 20.16
CA ARG A 225 -3.32 -2.68 21.03
C ARG A 225 -1.86 -2.33 21.32
N LEU A 226 -1.11 -1.84 20.34
CA LEU A 226 0.27 -1.40 20.55
C LEU A 226 0.33 -0.21 21.53
N VAL A 227 -0.56 0.78 21.36
CA VAL A 227 -0.67 1.94 22.27
C VAL A 227 -1.04 1.49 23.69
N ALA A 228 -2.02 0.60 23.81
CA ALA A 228 -2.44 0.09 25.13
C ALA A 228 -1.34 -0.73 25.83
N ALA A 229 -0.49 -1.43 25.07
CA ALA A 229 0.61 -2.21 25.62
C ALA A 229 1.85 -1.37 26.02
N ALA A 230 1.98 -0.15 25.47
CA ALA A 230 3.10 0.75 25.73
C ALA A 230 2.61 2.22 25.82
N PRO A 231 1.77 2.56 26.81
CA PRO A 231 1.16 3.90 26.92
C PRO A 231 2.17 5.00 27.31
N ASP A 232 3.29 4.61 27.90
CA ASP A 232 4.31 5.55 28.41
C ASP A 232 5.34 5.97 27.38
N VAL A 233 5.21 5.52 26.12
CA VAL A 233 6.08 5.92 25.02
C VAL A 233 5.28 6.62 23.93
N VAL A 234 5.94 7.49 23.19
CA VAL A 234 5.32 8.18 22.07
C VAL A 234 5.08 7.22 20.91
N HIS A 235 3.88 7.24 20.35
CA HIS A 235 3.52 6.51 19.14
C HIS A 235 3.41 7.48 17.97
N ALA A 236 4.19 7.25 16.92
CA ALA A 236 4.06 8.01 15.68
C ALA A 236 2.75 7.64 14.95
N GLN A 237 2.34 8.49 14.02
CA GLN A 237 1.20 8.18 13.16
C GLN A 237 1.55 7.05 12.18
N VAL A 238 0.54 6.33 11.73
CA VAL A 238 0.63 5.38 10.62
C VAL A 238 1.02 6.11 9.31
N ILE A 239 1.36 5.36 8.28
CA ILE A 239 1.71 5.93 6.95
C ILE A 239 0.56 6.81 6.45
N GLY A 240 -0.67 6.29 6.41
CA GLY A 240 -1.85 7.04 5.98
C GLY A 240 -1.78 7.55 4.54
N PRO A 241 -2.62 8.53 4.18
CA PRO A 241 -2.51 9.27 2.94
C PRO A 241 -1.16 9.98 2.86
N ASP A 242 -0.42 9.73 1.77
CA ASP A 242 0.92 10.28 1.54
C ASP A 242 1.25 10.28 0.04
N THR A 243 1.94 11.31 -0.43
CA THR A 243 2.32 11.42 -1.84
C THR A 243 3.17 10.24 -2.31
N ALA A 244 4.09 9.76 -1.47
CA ALA A 244 4.93 8.60 -1.77
C ALA A 244 4.08 7.34 -2.03
N LEU A 245 2.99 7.14 -1.27
CA LEU A 245 2.08 6.02 -1.46
C LEU A 245 1.38 6.11 -2.82
N THR A 246 0.89 7.29 -3.19
CA THR A 246 0.28 7.57 -4.50
C THR A 246 1.26 7.28 -5.64
N GLU A 247 2.49 7.77 -5.56
CA GLU A 247 3.54 7.53 -6.56
C GLU A 247 3.85 6.04 -6.72
N ILE A 248 4.00 5.30 -5.61
CA ILE A 248 4.29 3.88 -5.64
C ILE A 248 3.15 3.10 -6.31
N VAL A 249 1.91 3.42 -6.03
CA VAL A 249 0.76 2.75 -6.65
C VAL A 249 0.78 2.96 -8.16
N TRP A 250 1.06 4.17 -8.64
CA TRP A 250 1.16 4.45 -10.05
C TRP A 250 2.36 3.76 -10.71
N ASP A 251 3.51 3.68 -10.05
CA ASP A 251 4.65 2.91 -10.54
C ASP A 251 4.32 1.41 -10.67
N ARG A 252 3.57 0.85 -9.70
CA ARG A 252 3.12 -0.56 -9.77
C ARG A 252 2.11 -0.78 -10.89
N TYR A 253 1.22 0.19 -11.12
CA TYR A 253 0.25 0.16 -12.23
C TYR A 253 0.99 0.19 -13.58
N ASP A 254 1.89 1.15 -13.80
CA ASP A 254 2.63 1.28 -15.06
C ASP A 254 3.53 0.07 -15.33
N THR A 255 4.18 -0.47 -14.28
CA THR A 255 5.00 -1.69 -14.37
C THR A 255 4.15 -2.91 -14.77
N ALA A 256 2.95 -3.06 -14.19
CA ALA A 256 2.06 -4.17 -14.50
C ALA A 256 1.58 -4.13 -15.96
N LEU A 257 1.31 -2.95 -16.51
CA LEU A 257 0.94 -2.77 -17.92
C LEU A 257 2.10 -3.11 -18.85
N THR A 258 3.31 -2.65 -18.55
CA THR A 258 4.49 -2.93 -19.37
C THR A 258 4.82 -4.42 -19.38
N GLY A 259 4.72 -5.09 -18.23
CA GLY A 259 4.94 -6.53 -18.11
C GLY A 259 3.91 -7.37 -18.88
N ALA A 260 2.64 -6.95 -18.91
CA ALA A 260 1.59 -7.63 -19.66
C ALA A 260 1.83 -7.54 -21.19
N LEU A 261 2.30 -6.40 -21.68
CA LEU A 261 2.63 -6.23 -23.11
C LEU A 261 3.80 -7.12 -23.55
N SER A 262 4.79 -7.33 -22.68
CA SER A 262 5.95 -8.18 -22.97
C SER A 262 5.64 -9.68 -23.06
N LEU A 263 4.53 -10.14 -22.44
CA LEU A 263 4.07 -11.54 -22.46
C LEU A 263 3.15 -11.83 -23.66
N SER A 264 2.66 -10.79 -24.35
CA SER A 264 1.72 -10.89 -25.46
C SER A 264 2.40 -10.72 -26.83
N ALA A 265 3.70 -10.42 -26.87
CA ALA A 265 4.54 -10.27 -28.04
C ALA A 265 5.44 -11.50 -28.25
#